data_5dc35194934b095f0de932671a5cf6e8
#
_entry.id   5dc35194934b095f0de932671a5cf6e8
#
_cell.length_a   1.000
_cell.length_b   1.000
_cell.length_c   1.000
_cell.angle_alpha   90.00
_cell.angle_beta   90.00
_cell.angle_gamma   90.00
#
_symmetry.space_group_name_H-M   'P 1'
#
loop_
_entity.id
_entity.type
_entity.pdbx_description
1 polymer ?
#
loop_
_entity_poly.entity_id
_entity_poly.type
_entity_poly.pdbx_seq_one_letter_code
_entity_poly.pdbx_strand_id
1 'polypeptide(L)'
;KPPRYSGKCANLKPDEAAKKVEQGLPYTLRFRMPKSETLEFDDLVRATQKFPSDDIGDFIVRRSDGTFAFFLVNALDDALMQVTHVLRGEDHLTNTPRQIALLQALGLPVPRYGHISLIVDEKGAPLSKRSGSLSVQELREMGYFPLAVNNYLARLGHNYVRNDFLSLEELVAGFEMASLGRAPARYDRSQLDFWQSQAVLHAGLDALCAWLGDAVKEL
;
A
#
# COMPACT_ATOMS: atom_id res chain seq x y z
N LYS A 1 -13.10 20.72 2.64
CA LYS A 1 -12.69 19.73 3.67
C LYS A 1 -13.76 18.65 3.72
N PRO A 2 -13.40 17.38 3.89
CA PRO A 2 -14.39 16.31 4.05
C PRO A 2 -15.25 16.59 5.30
N PRO A 3 -16.54 16.15 5.29
CA PRO A 3 -17.43 16.37 6.43
C PRO A 3 -16.88 15.68 7.67
N ARG A 4 -16.76 16.43 8.75
CA ARG A 4 -16.31 15.90 10.05
C ARG A 4 -17.51 15.50 10.91
N TYR A 5 -17.30 14.52 11.74
CA TYR A 5 -18.30 14.14 12.75
C TYR A 5 -18.56 15.33 13.69
N SER A 6 -19.84 15.70 13.81
CA SER A 6 -20.26 16.87 14.61
C SER A 6 -20.17 16.67 16.13
N GLY A 7 -19.91 15.44 16.59
CA GLY A 7 -19.95 15.11 18.03
C GLY A 7 -21.34 14.90 18.60
N LYS A 8 -22.43 14.93 17.80
CA LYS A 8 -23.81 14.87 18.26
C LYS A 8 -24.09 13.77 19.28
N CYS A 9 -23.53 12.59 19.08
CA CYS A 9 -23.74 11.44 19.98
C CYS A 9 -22.54 11.22 20.93
N ALA A 10 -21.47 11.97 20.81
CA ALA A 10 -20.26 11.77 21.63
C ALA A 10 -20.50 12.07 23.11
N ASN A 11 -21.47 12.94 23.41
CA ASN A 11 -21.79 13.39 24.75
C ASN A 11 -23.05 12.73 25.32
N LEU A 12 -23.62 11.73 24.64
CA LEU A 12 -24.73 10.94 25.21
C LEU A 12 -24.23 10.19 26.44
N LYS A 13 -25.09 10.15 27.47
CA LYS A 13 -24.83 9.29 28.63
C LYS A 13 -24.90 7.82 28.19
N PRO A 14 -24.11 6.91 28.81
CA PRO A 14 -24.11 5.49 28.45
C PRO A 14 -25.52 4.88 28.42
N ASP A 15 -26.36 5.20 29.43
CA ASP A 15 -27.74 4.69 29.51
C ASP A 15 -28.64 5.19 28.39
N GLU A 16 -28.46 6.44 27.95
CA GLU A 16 -29.19 6.99 26.79
C GLU A 16 -28.77 6.33 25.48
N ALA A 17 -27.48 6.05 25.33
CA ALA A 17 -26.96 5.33 24.19
C ALA A 17 -27.48 3.88 24.17
N ALA A 18 -27.44 3.17 25.31
CA ALA A 18 -27.96 1.82 25.45
C ALA A 18 -29.45 1.72 25.08
N LYS A 19 -30.29 2.61 25.62
CA LYS A 19 -31.72 2.66 25.30
C LYS A 19 -31.99 2.84 23.82
N LYS A 20 -31.20 3.64 23.10
CA LYS A 20 -31.34 3.81 21.65
C LYS A 20 -30.98 2.53 20.88
N VAL A 21 -29.98 1.79 21.35
CA VAL A 21 -29.59 0.49 20.78
C VAL A 21 -30.68 -0.54 21.03
N GLU A 22 -31.25 -0.62 22.23
CA GLU A 22 -32.37 -1.51 22.58
C GLU A 22 -33.64 -1.22 21.75
N GLN A 23 -33.83 0.05 21.37
CA GLN A 23 -34.92 0.46 20.47
C GLN A 23 -34.68 0.07 18.99
N GLY A 24 -33.54 -0.60 18.67
CA GLY A 24 -33.24 -1.03 17.32
C GLY A 24 -32.73 0.09 16.40
N LEU A 25 -32.37 1.27 16.94
CA LEU A 25 -31.86 2.36 16.13
C LEU A 25 -30.47 2.00 15.57
N PRO A 26 -30.23 2.20 14.27
CA PRO A 26 -28.92 1.93 13.68
C PRO A 26 -27.84 2.83 14.30
N TYR A 27 -26.71 2.25 14.63
CA TYR A 27 -25.60 2.99 15.23
C TYR A 27 -24.26 2.58 14.63
N THR A 28 -23.26 3.45 14.77
CA THR A 28 -21.87 3.18 14.44
C THR A 28 -21.02 3.26 15.69
N LEU A 29 -19.95 2.46 15.77
CA LEU A 29 -18.91 2.68 16.76
C LEU A 29 -17.83 3.58 16.17
N ARG A 30 -17.39 4.55 16.96
CA ARG A 30 -16.32 5.47 16.61
C ARG A 30 -15.18 5.38 17.60
N PHE A 31 -13.96 5.41 17.06
CA PHE A 31 -12.79 5.69 17.89
C PHE A 31 -12.81 7.17 18.27
N ARG A 32 -12.71 7.45 19.57
CA ARG A 32 -12.60 8.81 20.06
C ARG A 32 -11.15 9.22 20.02
N MET A 33 -10.83 10.12 19.09
CA MET A 33 -9.47 10.62 18.93
C MET A 33 -9.09 11.54 20.10
N PRO A 34 -7.90 11.41 20.70
CA PRO A 34 -7.38 12.41 21.64
C PRO A 34 -7.42 13.81 21.01
N LYS A 35 -7.72 14.83 21.80
CA LYS A 35 -7.80 16.21 21.31
C LYS A 35 -6.52 16.97 21.59
N SER A 36 -6.21 17.91 20.71
CA SER A 36 -5.08 18.83 20.85
C SER A 36 -3.73 18.15 21.03
N GLU A 37 -3.58 16.97 20.44
CA GLU A 37 -2.34 16.21 20.38
C GLU A 37 -1.77 16.19 18.97
N THR A 38 -0.48 15.90 18.86
CA THR A 38 0.17 15.62 17.57
C THR A 38 0.59 14.17 17.55
N LEU A 39 0.04 13.42 16.58
CA LEU A 39 0.49 12.07 16.27
C LEU A 39 1.73 12.16 15.38
N GLU A 40 2.82 11.61 15.86
CA GLU A 40 4.09 11.62 15.17
C GLU A 40 4.59 10.19 15.00
N PHE A 41 5.13 9.87 13.83
CA PHE A 41 5.80 8.60 13.57
C PHE A 41 6.89 8.78 12.51
N ASP A 42 7.93 7.97 12.60
CA ASP A 42 9.01 7.94 11.63
C ASP A 42 8.65 6.96 10.49
N ASP A 43 8.38 7.52 9.33
CA ASP A 43 8.15 6.76 8.12
C ASP A 43 9.47 6.34 7.49
N LEU A 44 9.59 5.05 7.15
CA LEU A 44 10.83 4.46 6.62
C LEU A 44 11.28 5.07 5.29
N VAL A 45 10.36 5.69 4.55
CA VAL A 45 10.63 6.31 3.24
C VAL A 45 10.51 7.82 3.30
N ARG A 46 9.49 8.34 4.00
CA ARG A 46 9.08 9.75 3.98
C ARG A 46 9.55 10.55 5.19
N ALA A 47 10.43 9.97 6.01
CA ALA A 47 10.90 10.56 7.25
C ALA A 47 9.76 10.85 8.25
N THR A 48 10.01 11.66 9.26
CA THR A 48 9.06 11.95 10.32
C THR A 48 7.79 12.60 9.78
N GLN A 49 6.65 12.00 10.08
CA GLN A 49 5.32 12.48 9.72
C GLN A 49 4.59 12.98 10.96
N LYS A 50 3.89 14.12 10.83
CA LYS A 50 3.17 14.76 11.94
C LYS A 50 1.74 15.09 11.55
N PHE A 51 0.79 14.65 12.34
CA PHE A 51 -0.64 14.84 12.11
C PHE A 51 -1.33 15.38 13.35
N PRO A 52 -1.88 16.61 13.32
CA PRO A 52 -2.72 17.10 14.43
C PRO A 52 -3.95 16.19 14.61
N SER A 53 -4.17 15.70 15.82
CA SER A 53 -5.31 14.80 16.12
C SER A 53 -6.66 15.45 15.81
N ASP A 54 -6.75 16.76 15.99
CA ASP A 54 -7.95 17.55 15.66
C ASP A 54 -8.24 17.55 14.15
N ASP A 55 -7.23 17.35 13.31
CA ASP A 55 -7.42 17.23 11.86
C ASP A 55 -7.90 15.84 11.44
N ILE A 56 -7.62 14.83 12.22
CA ILE A 56 -8.10 13.46 12.01
C ILE A 56 -9.54 13.34 12.52
N GLY A 57 -9.80 13.75 13.75
CA GLY A 57 -11.10 13.65 14.42
C GLY A 57 -11.57 12.22 14.68
N ASP A 58 -12.76 12.09 15.28
CA ASP A 58 -13.36 10.79 15.57
C ASP A 58 -13.76 10.08 14.29
N PHE A 59 -13.40 8.80 14.15
CA PHE A 59 -13.64 8.02 12.93
C PHE A 59 -14.34 6.70 13.22
N ILE A 60 -15.11 6.22 12.25
CA ILE A 60 -15.89 4.98 12.37
C ILE A 60 -14.96 3.78 12.37
N VAL A 61 -15.10 2.89 13.35
CA VAL A 61 -14.44 1.58 13.43
C VAL A 61 -15.40 0.42 13.13
N ARG A 62 -16.73 0.58 13.44
CA ARG A 62 -17.77 -0.37 13.04
C ARG A 62 -18.94 0.39 12.45
N ARG A 63 -19.38 -0.04 11.27
CA ARG A 63 -20.53 0.54 10.56
C ARG A 63 -21.85 0.05 11.14
N SER A 64 -22.94 0.71 10.78
CA SER A 64 -24.30 0.35 11.22
C SER A 64 -24.79 -0.99 10.69
N ASP A 65 -24.25 -1.47 9.59
CA ASP A 65 -24.49 -2.79 9.02
C ASP A 65 -23.71 -3.92 9.73
N GLY A 66 -22.93 -3.58 10.76
CA GLY A 66 -22.12 -4.51 11.52
C GLY A 66 -20.72 -4.74 10.97
N THR A 67 -20.40 -4.26 9.76
CA THR A 67 -19.08 -4.42 9.17
C THR A 67 -18.06 -3.50 9.84
N PHE A 68 -16.80 -3.94 9.88
CA PHE A 68 -15.71 -3.14 10.44
C PHE A 68 -15.07 -2.27 9.37
N ALA A 69 -14.53 -1.13 9.79
CA ALA A 69 -13.79 -0.26 8.91
C ALA A 69 -12.36 -0.77 8.68
N PHE A 70 -11.84 -0.51 7.48
CA PHE A 70 -10.48 -0.89 7.06
C PHE A 70 -9.41 -0.55 8.12
N PHE A 71 -9.47 0.63 8.71
CA PHE A 71 -8.47 1.07 9.70
C PHE A 71 -8.33 0.11 10.88
N LEU A 72 -9.45 -0.43 11.38
CA LEU A 72 -9.44 -1.35 12.51
C LEU A 72 -8.98 -2.74 12.08
N VAL A 73 -9.59 -3.30 11.03
CA VAL A 73 -9.32 -4.69 10.61
C VAL A 73 -7.86 -4.83 10.22
N ASN A 74 -7.39 -3.97 9.31
CA ASN A 74 -6.00 -4.05 8.84
C ASN A 74 -4.98 -3.85 9.97
N ALA A 75 -5.22 -2.89 10.90
CA ALA A 75 -4.31 -2.69 12.02
C ALA A 75 -4.28 -3.89 12.98
N LEU A 76 -5.46 -4.48 13.27
CA LEU A 76 -5.54 -5.67 14.13
C LEU A 76 -4.88 -6.88 13.49
N ASP A 77 -5.13 -7.13 12.20
CA ASP A 77 -4.53 -8.26 11.49
C ASP A 77 -3.00 -8.13 11.47
N ASP A 78 -2.47 -6.95 11.15
CA ASP A 78 -1.03 -6.69 11.18
C ASP A 78 -0.43 -6.97 12.58
N ALA A 79 -1.07 -6.50 13.65
CA ALA A 79 -0.58 -6.69 15.01
C ALA A 79 -0.68 -8.15 15.47
N LEU A 80 -1.81 -8.83 15.22
CA LEU A 80 -2.04 -10.22 15.63
C LEU A 80 -1.19 -11.22 14.84
N MET A 81 -0.91 -10.90 13.56
CA MET A 81 0.01 -11.66 12.71
C MET A 81 1.48 -11.32 12.96
N GLN A 82 1.77 -10.41 13.91
CA GLN A 82 3.13 -9.99 14.27
C GLN A 82 3.90 -9.37 13.09
N VAL A 83 3.21 -8.63 12.23
CA VAL A 83 3.83 -7.87 11.14
C VAL A 83 4.73 -6.79 11.75
N THR A 84 6.01 -6.82 11.40
CA THR A 84 7.00 -5.87 11.93
C THR A 84 7.14 -4.61 11.07
N HIS A 85 6.94 -4.74 9.76
CA HIS A 85 7.12 -3.66 8.79
C HIS A 85 5.96 -3.67 7.79
N VAL A 86 5.33 -2.51 7.59
CA VAL A 86 4.26 -2.29 6.61
C VAL A 86 4.78 -1.36 5.53
N LEU A 87 5.09 -1.92 4.35
CA LEU A 87 5.41 -1.13 3.15
C LEU A 87 4.19 -1.10 2.24
N ARG A 88 3.71 0.11 1.92
CA ARG A 88 2.48 0.29 1.12
C ARG A 88 2.47 1.60 0.36
N GLY A 89 1.50 1.79 -0.52
CA GLY A 89 1.35 3.03 -1.28
C GLY A 89 1.10 4.25 -0.38
N GLU A 90 1.59 5.41 -0.80
CA GLU A 90 1.46 6.69 -0.07
C GLU A 90 0.01 7.19 0.06
N ASP A 91 -0.92 6.67 -0.74
CA ASP A 91 -2.35 6.91 -0.59
C ASP A 91 -2.90 6.47 0.77
N HIS A 92 -2.19 5.56 1.45
CA HIS A 92 -2.47 5.14 2.81
C HIS A 92 -1.78 5.97 3.91
N LEU A 93 -0.96 6.96 3.57
CA LEU A 93 -0.21 7.75 4.55
C LEU A 93 -1.10 8.39 5.62
N THR A 94 -2.24 8.96 5.21
CA THR A 94 -3.21 9.57 6.13
C THR A 94 -4.02 8.56 6.96
N ASN A 95 -3.94 7.26 6.65
CA ASN A 95 -4.58 6.19 7.42
C ASN A 95 -3.71 5.77 8.61
N THR A 96 -2.40 5.87 8.47
CA THR A 96 -1.40 5.41 9.44
C THR A 96 -1.60 6.01 10.84
N PRO A 97 -1.79 7.32 11.04
CA PRO A 97 -1.99 7.87 12.38
C PRO A 97 -3.27 7.32 13.06
N ARG A 98 -4.32 6.97 12.28
CA ARG A 98 -5.52 6.32 12.82
C ARG A 98 -5.24 4.90 13.31
N GLN A 99 -4.45 4.15 12.55
CA GLN A 99 -4.06 2.78 12.89
C GLN A 99 -3.13 2.75 14.10
N ILE A 100 -2.15 3.65 14.16
CA ILE A 100 -1.26 3.80 15.32
C ILE A 100 -2.07 4.10 16.59
N ALA A 101 -2.97 5.09 16.54
CA ALA A 101 -3.81 5.46 17.69
C ALA A 101 -4.69 4.30 18.16
N LEU A 102 -5.25 3.50 17.22
CA LEU A 102 -6.02 2.30 17.55
C LEU A 102 -5.16 1.24 18.26
N LEU A 103 -4.00 0.93 17.70
CA LEU A 103 -3.11 -0.09 18.27
C LEU A 103 -2.61 0.32 19.65
N GLN A 104 -2.22 1.58 19.84
CA GLN A 104 -1.82 2.13 21.15
C GLN A 104 -2.95 2.04 22.18
N ALA A 105 -4.17 2.42 21.80
CA ALA A 105 -5.33 2.33 22.68
C ALA A 105 -5.71 0.90 23.08
N LEU A 106 -5.38 -0.08 22.24
CA LEU A 106 -5.59 -1.50 22.49
C LEU A 106 -4.40 -2.18 23.20
N GLY A 107 -3.30 -1.47 23.42
CA GLY A 107 -2.07 -2.04 24.00
C GLY A 107 -1.40 -3.07 23.08
N LEU A 108 -1.60 -2.94 21.76
CA LEU A 108 -1.04 -3.84 20.76
C LEU A 108 0.25 -3.27 20.15
N PRO A 109 1.15 -4.13 19.64
CA PRO A 109 2.38 -3.70 19.00
C PRO A 109 2.07 -2.88 17.74
N VAL A 110 2.83 -1.80 17.55
CA VAL A 110 2.73 -0.94 16.38
C VAL A 110 3.85 -1.30 15.41
N PRO A 111 3.55 -1.72 14.17
CA PRO A 111 4.56 -1.98 13.16
C PRO A 111 5.27 -0.69 12.71
N ARG A 112 6.44 -0.83 12.12
CA ARG A 112 7.08 0.27 11.40
C ARG A 112 6.42 0.45 10.04
N TYR A 113 6.15 1.71 9.67
CA TYR A 113 5.48 2.03 8.41
C TYR A 113 6.45 2.65 7.40
N GLY A 114 6.28 2.32 6.13
CA GLY A 114 6.96 2.97 5.01
C GLY A 114 5.97 3.18 3.85
N HIS A 115 5.85 4.43 3.41
CA HIS A 115 4.93 4.81 2.34
C HIS A 115 5.69 5.10 1.06
N ILE A 116 5.63 4.13 0.13
CA ILE A 116 6.26 4.22 -1.19
C ILE A 116 5.39 5.04 -2.15
N SER A 117 6.03 5.68 -3.11
CA SER A 117 5.36 6.50 -4.10
C SER A 117 4.45 5.68 -5.00
N LEU A 118 3.34 6.28 -5.42
CA LEU A 118 2.45 5.66 -6.40
C LEU A 118 3.10 5.65 -7.78
N ILE A 119 2.75 4.62 -8.56
CA ILE A 119 3.06 4.59 -9.98
C ILE A 119 2.01 5.44 -10.71
N VAL A 120 2.49 6.36 -11.53
CA VAL A 120 1.64 7.30 -12.27
C VAL A 120 1.81 7.12 -13.77
N ASP A 121 0.82 7.55 -14.54
CA ASP A 121 0.89 7.62 -16.00
C ASP A 121 1.74 8.82 -16.48
N GLU A 122 1.86 8.99 -17.78
CA GLU A 122 2.61 10.09 -18.40
C GLU A 122 2.09 11.48 -17.98
N LYS A 123 0.80 11.58 -17.62
CA LYS A 123 0.15 12.82 -17.19
C LYS A 123 0.25 13.07 -15.70
N GLY A 124 0.87 12.13 -14.95
CA GLY A 124 1.01 12.21 -13.50
C GLY A 124 -0.23 11.76 -12.72
N ALA A 125 -1.22 11.14 -13.38
CA ALA A 125 -2.36 10.54 -12.70
C ALA A 125 -2.00 9.10 -12.23
N PRO A 126 -2.53 8.64 -11.07
CA PRO A 126 -2.34 7.28 -10.62
C PRO A 126 -2.75 6.28 -11.70
N LEU A 127 -1.94 5.25 -11.92
CA LEU A 127 -2.26 4.20 -12.89
C LEU A 127 -3.60 3.56 -12.56
N SER A 128 -4.44 3.42 -13.57
CA SER A 128 -5.72 2.74 -13.47
C SER A 128 -5.95 1.87 -14.70
N LYS A 129 -6.83 0.88 -14.60
CA LYS A 129 -7.25 0.07 -15.75
C LYS A 129 -7.71 0.91 -16.94
N ARG A 130 -8.26 2.10 -16.69
CA ARG A 130 -8.73 3.03 -17.73
C ARG A 130 -7.61 3.79 -18.42
N SER A 131 -6.44 3.90 -17.80
CA SER A 131 -5.25 4.58 -18.34
C SER A 131 -4.29 3.63 -19.06
N GLY A 132 -4.72 2.40 -19.39
CA GLY A 132 -3.91 1.43 -20.11
C GLY A 132 -2.86 0.73 -19.25
N SER A 133 -3.02 0.74 -17.91
CA SER A 133 -2.17 -0.09 -17.06
C SER A 133 -2.49 -1.56 -17.29
N LEU A 134 -1.44 -2.33 -17.51
CA LEU A 134 -1.55 -3.77 -17.65
C LEU A 134 -1.48 -4.42 -16.26
N SER A 135 -2.39 -5.35 -16.01
CA SER A 135 -2.27 -6.23 -14.85
C SER A 135 -1.10 -7.20 -15.05
N VAL A 136 -0.58 -7.77 -13.97
CA VAL A 136 0.43 -8.84 -14.06
C VAL A 136 -0.07 -10.02 -14.91
N GLN A 137 -1.38 -10.31 -14.86
CA GLN A 137 -2.00 -11.34 -15.69
C GLN A 137 -1.90 -10.99 -17.17
N GLU A 138 -2.25 -9.78 -17.58
CA GLU A 138 -2.13 -9.31 -18.96
C GLU A 138 -0.67 -9.32 -19.43
N LEU A 139 0.28 -8.90 -18.60
CA LEU A 139 1.71 -8.99 -18.92
C LEU A 139 2.15 -10.44 -19.14
N ARG A 140 1.64 -11.37 -18.34
CA ARG A 140 1.89 -12.80 -18.50
C ARG A 140 1.32 -13.33 -19.82
N GLU A 141 0.08 -12.97 -20.15
CA GLU A 141 -0.59 -13.35 -21.40
C GLU A 141 0.13 -12.77 -22.62
N MET A 142 0.77 -11.61 -22.49
CA MET A 142 1.61 -10.98 -23.51
C MET A 142 3.02 -11.61 -23.60
N GLY A 143 3.35 -12.58 -22.75
CA GLY A 143 4.62 -13.28 -22.76
C GLY A 143 5.77 -12.57 -22.07
N TYR A 144 5.52 -11.61 -21.18
CA TYR A 144 6.61 -11.02 -20.40
C TYR A 144 7.20 -12.01 -19.40
N PHE A 145 8.53 -12.07 -19.36
CA PHE A 145 9.24 -12.83 -18.34
C PHE A 145 9.03 -12.22 -16.96
N PRO A 146 8.74 -13.03 -15.92
CA PRO A 146 8.60 -12.52 -14.56
C PRO A 146 9.81 -11.68 -14.11
N LEU A 147 11.02 -12.11 -14.48
CA LEU A 147 12.24 -11.41 -14.11
C LEU A 147 12.41 -10.05 -14.82
N ALA A 148 11.86 -9.92 -16.05
CA ALA A 148 11.78 -8.62 -16.75
C ALA A 148 10.90 -7.65 -15.98
N VAL A 149 9.72 -8.11 -15.56
CA VAL A 149 8.78 -7.32 -14.77
C VAL A 149 9.41 -6.94 -13.42
N ASN A 150 10.09 -7.87 -12.75
CA ASN A 150 10.78 -7.58 -11.48
C ASN A 150 11.90 -6.55 -11.65
N ASN A 151 12.74 -6.65 -12.69
CA ASN A 151 13.78 -5.67 -12.98
C ASN A 151 13.22 -4.28 -13.25
N TYR A 152 12.10 -4.21 -13.98
CA TYR A 152 11.41 -2.96 -14.25
C TYR A 152 10.80 -2.35 -12.97
N LEU A 153 9.97 -3.12 -12.25
CA LEU A 153 9.27 -2.62 -11.05
C LEU A 153 10.23 -2.23 -9.94
N ALA A 154 11.30 -3.00 -9.73
CA ALA A 154 12.32 -2.69 -8.74
C ALA A 154 12.94 -1.31 -8.98
N ARG A 155 13.14 -0.90 -10.23
CA ARG A 155 13.74 0.39 -10.59
C ARG A 155 12.76 1.56 -10.68
N LEU A 156 11.48 1.29 -10.65
CA LEU A 156 10.47 2.37 -10.60
C LEU A 156 10.49 3.15 -9.29
N GLY A 157 10.82 2.50 -8.20
CA GLY A 157 10.78 3.13 -6.88
C GLY A 157 12.07 3.00 -6.06
N HIS A 158 13.11 2.38 -6.59
CA HIS A 158 14.36 2.15 -5.86
C HIS A 158 15.57 2.40 -6.76
N ASN A 159 16.60 3.01 -6.21
CA ASN A 159 17.86 3.33 -6.91
C ASN A 159 18.88 2.22 -6.65
N TYR A 160 19.01 1.29 -7.61
CA TYR A 160 20.09 0.31 -7.58
C TYR A 160 21.42 0.90 -8.04
N VAL A 161 22.51 0.48 -7.43
CA VAL A 161 23.87 0.88 -7.85
C VAL A 161 24.21 0.31 -9.22
N ARG A 162 23.72 -0.92 -9.51
CA ARG A 162 23.89 -1.60 -10.79
C ARG A 162 22.69 -1.34 -11.70
N ASN A 163 22.98 -1.00 -12.96
CA ASN A 163 21.96 -0.74 -14.00
C ASN A 163 21.82 -1.88 -15.02
N ASP A 164 22.56 -2.97 -14.86
CA ASP A 164 22.46 -4.17 -15.69
C ASP A 164 21.27 -5.06 -15.29
N PHE A 165 21.01 -6.09 -16.07
CA PHE A 165 19.96 -7.06 -15.75
C PHE A 165 20.39 -7.90 -14.53
N LEU A 166 19.53 -7.96 -13.53
CA LEU A 166 19.80 -8.61 -12.26
C LEU A 166 18.90 -9.84 -12.05
N SER A 167 19.46 -10.89 -11.48
CA SER A 167 18.68 -12.02 -10.96
C SER A 167 17.78 -11.59 -9.80
N LEU A 168 16.85 -12.42 -9.40
CA LEU A 168 15.99 -12.12 -8.24
C LEU A 168 16.83 -12.02 -6.95
N GLU A 169 17.82 -12.90 -6.79
CA GLU A 169 18.75 -12.90 -5.66
C GLU A 169 19.57 -11.61 -5.60
N GLU A 170 20.06 -11.14 -6.77
CA GLU A 170 20.79 -9.87 -6.86
C GLU A 170 19.91 -8.66 -6.58
N LEU A 171 18.64 -8.67 -7.05
CA LEU A 171 17.67 -7.64 -6.71
C LEU A 171 17.41 -7.60 -5.20
N VAL A 172 17.25 -8.75 -4.57
CA VAL A 172 17.07 -8.85 -3.11
C VAL A 172 18.30 -8.38 -2.36
N ALA A 173 19.50 -8.85 -2.77
CA ALA A 173 20.76 -8.47 -2.12
C ALA A 173 21.09 -6.97 -2.25
N GLY A 174 20.66 -6.35 -3.35
CA GLY A 174 20.86 -4.92 -3.60
C GLY A 174 19.75 -4.01 -3.07
N PHE A 175 18.70 -4.58 -2.44
CA PHE A 175 17.61 -3.79 -1.91
C PHE A 175 17.98 -3.10 -0.59
N GLU A 176 17.85 -1.78 -0.57
CA GLU A 176 18.06 -0.95 0.61
C GLU A 176 16.88 -0.01 0.82
N MET A 177 16.30 -0.02 2.02
CA MET A 177 15.16 0.83 2.36
C MET A 177 15.46 2.33 2.14
N ALA A 178 16.68 2.74 2.44
CA ALA A 178 17.13 4.14 2.26
C ALA A 178 17.19 4.59 0.80
N SER A 179 17.26 3.64 -0.14
CA SER A 179 17.30 3.89 -1.57
C SER A 179 15.93 3.99 -2.23
N LEU A 180 14.84 3.87 -1.43
CA LEU A 180 13.49 4.07 -1.93
C LEU A 180 13.21 5.55 -2.23
N GLY A 181 12.75 5.80 -3.45
CA GLY A 181 12.42 7.14 -3.95
C GLY A 181 11.13 7.70 -3.34
N ARG A 182 11.07 9.03 -3.18
CA ARG A 182 9.87 9.75 -2.70
C ARG A 182 9.05 10.37 -3.81
N ALA A 183 9.63 10.51 -5.00
CA ALA A 183 8.94 11.05 -6.17
C ALA A 183 8.03 9.99 -6.80
N PRO A 184 6.88 10.36 -7.35
CA PRO A 184 6.04 9.44 -8.11
C PRO A 184 6.84 8.76 -9.23
N ALA A 185 6.69 7.45 -9.34
CA ALA A 185 7.33 6.66 -10.39
C ALA A 185 6.46 6.69 -11.65
N ARG A 186 7.02 7.11 -12.79
CA ARG A 186 6.28 7.14 -14.05
C ARG A 186 6.36 5.79 -14.74
N TYR A 187 5.21 5.24 -15.09
CA TYR A 187 5.15 4.05 -15.94
C TYR A 187 5.61 4.40 -17.35
N ASP A 188 6.56 3.64 -17.84
CA ASP A 188 7.09 3.74 -19.20
C ASP A 188 7.15 2.34 -19.83
N ARG A 189 6.31 2.13 -20.83
CA ARG A 189 6.24 0.86 -21.57
C ARG A 189 7.55 0.52 -22.28
N SER A 190 8.24 1.50 -22.81
CA SER A 190 9.49 1.28 -23.53
C SER A 190 10.59 0.74 -22.61
N GLN A 191 10.60 1.18 -21.36
CA GLN A 191 11.51 0.66 -20.33
C GLN A 191 11.17 -0.80 -19.97
N LEU A 192 9.88 -1.14 -19.87
CA LEU A 192 9.48 -2.51 -19.64
C LEU A 192 9.88 -3.43 -20.79
N ASP A 193 9.69 -2.98 -22.04
CA ASP A 193 10.10 -3.71 -23.24
C ASP A 193 11.62 -3.89 -23.35
N PHE A 194 12.38 -2.88 -22.89
CA PHE A 194 13.84 -3.01 -22.73
C PHE A 194 14.22 -4.14 -21.76
N TRP A 195 13.58 -4.18 -20.58
CA TRP A 195 13.86 -5.25 -19.61
C TRP A 195 13.40 -6.62 -20.10
N GLN A 196 12.33 -6.68 -20.89
CA GLN A 196 11.92 -7.92 -21.57
C GLN A 196 13.01 -8.40 -22.53
N SER A 197 13.57 -7.51 -23.33
CA SER A 197 14.68 -7.85 -24.23
C SER A 197 15.90 -8.36 -23.48
N GLN A 198 16.23 -7.70 -22.35
CA GLN A 198 17.32 -8.17 -21.49
C GLN A 198 17.03 -9.55 -20.89
N ALA A 199 15.80 -9.81 -20.46
CA ALA A 199 15.42 -11.10 -19.92
C ALA A 199 15.57 -12.24 -20.96
N VAL A 200 15.18 -11.99 -22.21
CA VAL A 200 15.37 -12.93 -23.32
C VAL A 200 16.86 -13.21 -23.56
N LEU A 201 17.70 -12.17 -23.58
CA LEU A 201 19.14 -12.32 -23.82
C LEU A 201 19.87 -13.09 -22.71
N HIS A 202 19.35 -13.04 -21.48
CA HIS A 202 19.96 -13.72 -20.32
C HIS A 202 19.27 -15.06 -19.98
N ALA A 203 18.19 -15.41 -20.68
CA ALA A 203 17.48 -16.66 -20.43
C ALA A 203 18.28 -17.86 -20.95
N GLY A 204 18.30 -18.94 -20.15
CA GLY A 204 18.83 -20.23 -20.61
C GLY A 204 17.94 -20.87 -21.67
N LEU A 205 18.51 -21.77 -22.46
CA LEU A 205 17.82 -22.44 -23.59
C LEU A 205 16.49 -23.08 -23.15
N ASP A 206 16.48 -23.80 -22.05
CA ASP A 206 15.27 -24.47 -21.54
C ASP A 206 14.14 -23.47 -21.22
N ALA A 207 14.49 -22.32 -20.62
CA ALA A 207 13.53 -21.27 -20.31
C ALA A 207 12.99 -20.61 -21.58
N LEU A 208 13.84 -20.41 -22.60
CA LEU A 208 13.43 -19.90 -23.92
C LEU A 208 12.51 -20.88 -24.64
N CYS A 209 12.84 -22.16 -24.65
CA CYS A 209 11.99 -23.19 -25.26
C CYS A 209 10.62 -23.27 -24.60
N ALA A 210 10.60 -23.21 -23.22
CA ALA A 210 9.36 -23.20 -22.48
C ALA A 210 8.51 -21.94 -22.74
N TRP A 211 9.17 -20.79 -22.92
CA TRP A 211 8.51 -19.52 -23.19
C TRP A 211 7.95 -19.43 -24.62
N LEU A 212 8.71 -19.89 -25.60
CA LEU A 212 8.30 -19.94 -27.02
C LEU A 212 7.22 -21.00 -27.26
N GLY A 213 7.16 -22.03 -26.44
CA GLY A 213 6.15 -23.09 -26.53
C GLY A 213 6.14 -23.77 -27.89
N ASP A 214 4.95 -23.89 -28.48
CA ASP A 214 4.80 -24.60 -29.78
C ASP A 214 5.35 -23.79 -30.97
N ALA A 215 5.59 -22.48 -30.81
CA ALA A 215 6.18 -21.68 -31.89
C ALA A 215 7.59 -22.14 -32.27
N VAL A 216 8.32 -22.84 -31.40
CA VAL A 216 9.64 -23.44 -31.71
C VAL A 216 9.50 -24.68 -32.59
N LYS A 217 8.35 -25.34 -32.60
CA LYS A 217 8.12 -26.55 -33.38
C LYS A 217 7.84 -26.26 -34.85
N GLU A 218 7.57 -25.01 -35.18
CA GLU A 218 7.27 -24.53 -36.53
C GLU A 218 8.49 -23.92 -37.25
N LEU A 219 9.65 -23.84 -36.56
CA LEU A 219 10.94 -23.41 -37.09
C LEU A 219 11.82 -24.60 -37.45
#